data_479b5c26bbc8d12d2f715fc86d384786
#
_entry.id   479b5c26bbc8d12d2f715fc86d384786
#
_cell.length_a   1.000
_cell.length_b   1.000
_cell.length_c   1.000
_cell.angle_alpha   90.00
_cell.angle_beta   90.00
_cell.angle_gamma   90.00
#
_symmetry.space_group_name_H-M   'P 1'
#
loop_
_entity.id
_entity.type
_entity.pdbx_description
1 polymer ?
#
loop_
_entity_poly.entity_id
_entity_poly.type
_entity_poly.pdbx_seq_one_letter_code
_entity_poly.pdbx_strand_id
1 'polypeptide(L)'
;RIDKMGVVLNYGQVPLIKSRYLQYINNEEHPYGENVIVAIMVYGGYNVEDSILFNEGSLKRGMFRTTYYNMYEAREESSSVRGAQRDTRFANIQKEGAIGIKPGYDYSHLDEHGLIRENTEMDDKKVVIGMGSVSIHNDGGQMRDMSVMPKKGQLGFVDKAFMTEGETGFRIGKVRIREERFPSIGDKFCSRCGQKGTCGLIIPEKDMPFTKDGIRPD
;
A
#
# COMPACT_ATOMS: atom_id res chain seq x y z
N ARG A 1 -3.00 8.51 -10.25
CA ARG A 1 -3.83 7.49 -10.89
C ARG A 1 -4.28 6.47 -9.87
N ILE A 2 -5.46 5.95 -10.03
CA ILE A 2 -6.04 4.96 -9.13
C ILE A 2 -5.26 3.63 -9.13
N ASP A 3 -4.57 3.30 -10.20
CA ASP A 3 -3.74 2.10 -10.31
C ASP A 3 -2.39 2.23 -9.61
N LYS A 4 -1.97 3.45 -9.21
CA LYS A 4 -0.70 3.66 -8.49
C LYS A 4 -0.83 3.52 -6.98
N MET A 5 -1.96 3.91 -6.43
CA MET A 5 -2.24 3.85 -5.00
C MET A 5 -3.74 3.76 -4.79
N GLY A 6 -4.16 2.89 -3.91
CA GLY A 6 -5.55 2.74 -3.51
C GLY A 6 -5.67 2.29 -2.07
N VAL A 7 -6.77 2.65 -1.44
CA VAL A 7 -7.13 2.22 -0.09
C VAL A 7 -8.54 1.65 -0.14
N VAL A 8 -8.72 0.47 0.39
CA VAL A 8 -10.02 -0.19 0.52
C VAL A 8 -10.35 -0.34 1.99
N LEU A 9 -11.50 0.17 2.40
CA LEU A 9 -12.04 -0.04 3.73
C LEU A 9 -12.68 -1.44 3.79
N ASN A 10 -12.20 -2.29 4.68
CA ASN A 10 -12.57 -3.71 4.69
C ASN A 10 -14.04 -3.94 5.09
N TYR A 11 -14.57 -3.14 6.00
CA TYR A 11 -15.92 -3.28 6.56
C TYR A 11 -16.76 -2.00 6.38
N GLY A 12 -16.70 -1.42 5.18
CA GLY A 12 -17.49 -0.25 4.85
C GLY A 12 -18.99 -0.47 5.07
N GLN A 13 -19.66 0.54 5.60
CA GLN A 13 -21.09 0.50 5.92
C GLN A 13 -21.81 1.69 5.28
N VAL A 14 -23.01 1.45 4.81
CA VAL A 14 -23.89 2.54 4.40
C VAL A 14 -24.25 3.38 5.62
N PRO A 15 -24.11 4.72 5.57
CA PRO A 15 -24.39 5.56 6.73
C PRO A 15 -25.86 5.47 7.15
N LEU A 16 -26.11 5.57 8.45
CA LEU A 16 -27.46 5.58 9.02
C LEU A 16 -28.31 6.72 8.51
N ILE A 17 -27.68 7.87 8.25
CA ILE A 17 -28.33 9.05 7.69
C ILE A 17 -27.68 9.40 6.36
N LYS A 18 -28.48 9.54 5.32
CA LYS A 18 -28.00 9.82 3.97
C LYS A 18 -28.89 10.84 3.27
N SER A 19 -28.29 11.63 2.38
CA SER A 19 -29.02 12.47 1.44
C SER A 19 -29.44 11.69 0.19
N ARG A 20 -30.31 12.28 -0.63
CA ARG A 20 -30.71 11.71 -1.93
C ARG A 20 -29.55 11.57 -2.92
N TYR A 21 -28.46 12.33 -2.72
CA TYR A 21 -27.30 12.31 -3.61
C TYR A 21 -26.35 11.16 -3.38
N LEU A 22 -26.49 10.38 -2.30
CA LEU A 22 -25.59 9.29 -1.99
C LEU A 22 -25.52 8.25 -3.12
N GLN A 23 -26.64 7.92 -3.73
CA GLN A 23 -26.72 6.99 -4.86
C GLN A 23 -25.99 7.51 -6.12
N TYR A 24 -25.97 8.82 -6.35
CA TYR A 24 -25.35 9.40 -7.55
C TYR A 24 -23.82 9.41 -7.48
N ILE A 25 -23.25 9.38 -6.30
CA ILE A 25 -21.80 9.25 -6.09
C ILE A 25 -21.37 7.79 -5.86
N ASN A 26 -22.27 6.85 -6.09
CA ASN A 26 -22.07 5.41 -5.93
C ASN A 26 -21.61 4.97 -4.53
N ASN A 27 -21.95 5.72 -3.51
CA ASN A 27 -21.50 5.48 -2.14
C ASN A 27 -22.42 4.51 -1.36
N GLU A 28 -23.51 4.06 -1.97
CA GLU A 28 -24.34 2.97 -1.43
C GLU A 28 -23.76 1.60 -1.78
N GLU A 29 -23.21 1.45 -2.98
CA GLU A 29 -22.55 0.21 -3.41
C GLU A 29 -21.11 0.10 -2.88
N HIS A 30 -20.40 1.21 -2.80
CA HIS A 30 -19.03 1.31 -2.33
C HIS A 30 -18.90 2.33 -1.20
N PRO A 31 -19.50 2.06 -0.03
CA PRO A 31 -19.43 2.98 1.10
C PRO A 31 -18.01 3.07 1.64
N TYR A 32 -17.59 4.28 2.01
CA TYR A 32 -16.32 4.53 2.66
C TYR A 32 -16.54 5.21 4.01
N GLY A 33 -16.77 4.41 5.00
CA GLY A 33 -17.05 4.81 6.36
C GLY A 33 -17.72 3.69 7.15
N GLU A 34 -17.80 3.86 8.43
CA GLU A 34 -18.45 2.94 9.35
C GLU A 34 -19.34 3.70 10.33
N ASN A 35 -20.42 3.06 10.78
CA ASN A 35 -21.28 3.58 11.83
C ASN A 35 -20.74 3.12 13.17
N VAL A 36 -20.30 4.05 14.00
CA VAL A 36 -19.67 3.77 15.29
C VAL A 36 -20.47 4.37 16.42
N ILE A 37 -20.35 3.77 17.61
CA ILE A 37 -20.95 4.31 18.83
C ILE A 37 -19.97 5.29 19.44
N VAL A 38 -20.39 6.55 19.56
CA VAL A 38 -19.57 7.65 20.07
C VAL A 38 -20.09 8.11 21.42
N ALA A 39 -19.22 8.16 22.41
CA ALA A 39 -19.47 8.84 23.68
C ALA A 39 -18.84 10.23 23.66
N ILE A 40 -19.64 11.26 23.91
CA ILE A 40 -19.17 12.64 24.01
C ILE A 40 -18.90 12.95 25.49
N MET A 41 -17.65 12.86 25.88
CA MET A 41 -17.21 13.05 27.27
C MET A 41 -15.71 13.31 27.33
N VAL A 42 -15.23 13.85 28.42
CA VAL A 42 -13.80 13.85 28.76
C VAL A 42 -13.48 12.53 29.46
N TYR A 43 -12.46 11.83 28.94
CA TYR A 43 -12.03 10.56 29.51
C TYR A 43 -10.51 10.45 29.52
N GLY A 44 -9.90 10.61 30.70
CA GLY A 44 -8.46 10.51 30.88
C GLY A 44 -7.63 11.66 30.29
N GLY A 45 -8.24 12.63 29.63
CA GLY A 45 -7.55 13.80 29.06
C GLY A 45 -6.89 13.59 27.70
N TYR A 46 -6.84 12.37 27.17
CA TYR A 46 -6.22 12.08 25.87
C TYR A 46 -7.14 12.36 24.65
N ASN A 47 -8.36 12.82 24.91
CA ASN A 47 -9.33 13.23 23.88
C ASN A 47 -9.61 14.75 23.90
N VAL A 48 -8.69 15.55 24.42
CA VAL A 48 -8.78 17.01 24.44
C VAL A 48 -8.24 17.58 23.12
N GLU A 49 -8.78 18.74 22.69
CA GLU A 49 -8.31 19.48 21.50
C GLU A 49 -8.29 18.64 20.21
N ASP A 50 -9.46 18.27 19.70
CA ASP A 50 -9.62 17.48 18.45
C ASP A 50 -8.97 16.08 18.50
N SER A 51 -8.69 15.57 19.69
CA SER A 51 -8.23 14.20 19.87
C SER A 51 -9.39 13.27 20.19
N ILE A 52 -9.29 12.02 19.74
CA ILE A 52 -10.27 10.97 19.97
C ILE A 52 -9.62 9.72 20.56
N LEU A 53 -10.39 8.96 21.31
CA LEU A 53 -9.99 7.68 21.87
C LEU A 53 -10.68 6.56 21.11
N PHE A 54 -9.97 5.46 20.89
CA PHE A 54 -10.53 4.25 20.31
C PHE A 54 -10.58 3.11 21.31
N ASN A 55 -11.64 2.31 21.19
CA ASN A 55 -11.76 1.02 21.87
C ASN A 55 -10.90 -0.04 21.15
N GLU A 56 -9.90 -0.58 21.85
CA GLU A 56 -9.03 -1.62 21.30
C GLU A 56 -9.82 -2.86 20.85
N GLY A 57 -10.86 -3.22 21.58
CA GLY A 57 -11.74 -4.34 21.22
C GLY A 57 -12.43 -4.13 19.88
N SER A 58 -12.92 -2.92 19.62
CA SER A 58 -13.54 -2.57 18.34
C SER A 58 -12.53 -2.59 17.18
N LEU A 59 -11.32 -2.11 17.41
CA LEU A 59 -10.24 -2.20 16.41
C LEU A 59 -9.87 -3.65 16.10
N LYS A 60 -9.75 -4.49 17.11
CA LYS A 60 -9.48 -5.94 16.95
C LYS A 60 -10.59 -6.68 16.19
N ARG A 61 -11.83 -6.23 16.32
CA ARG A 61 -12.97 -6.76 15.56
C ARG A 61 -13.02 -6.25 14.10
N GLY A 62 -12.18 -5.31 13.74
CA GLY A 62 -12.01 -4.84 12.38
C GLY A 62 -12.50 -3.41 12.08
N MET A 63 -12.85 -2.64 13.12
CA MET A 63 -13.25 -1.24 12.91
C MET A 63 -12.14 -0.44 12.23
N PHE A 64 -12.47 0.24 11.13
CA PHE A 64 -11.56 1.03 10.29
C PHE A 64 -10.32 0.28 9.78
N ARG A 65 -10.37 -1.03 9.71
CA ARG A 65 -9.34 -1.82 9.05
C ARG A 65 -9.34 -1.51 7.56
N THR A 66 -8.16 -1.24 7.00
CA THR A 66 -7.99 -0.91 5.59
C THR A 66 -6.97 -1.82 4.93
N THR A 67 -7.13 -2.04 3.64
CA THR A 67 -6.10 -2.62 2.79
C THR A 67 -5.55 -1.53 1.89
N TYR A 68 -4.28 -1.26 2.03
CA TYR A 68 -3.56 -0.29 1.25
C TYR A 68 -2.86 -1.00 0.08
N TYR A 69 -3.09 -0.48 -1.12
CA TYR A 69 -2.45 -0.97 -2.33
C TYR A 69 -1.49 0.07 -2.88
N ASN A 70 -0.30 -0.37 -3.24
CA ASN A 70 0.63 0.45 -3.96
C ASN A 70 1.21 -0.32 -5.16
N MET A 71 1.58 0.41 -6.22
CA MET A 71 2.05 -0.15 -7.47
C MET A 71 3.48 0.30 -7.75
N TYR A 72 4.35 -0.67 -8.01
CA TYR A 72 5.66 -0.46 -8.62
C TYR A 72 5.54 -0.69 -10.12
N GLU A 73 6.11 0.21 -10.90
CA GLU A 73 6.10 0.14 -12.36
C GLU A 73 7.51 0.37 -12.89
N ALA A 74 7.88 -0.42 -13.88
CA ALA A 74 9.09 -0.23 -14.65
C ALA A 74 8.80 -0.44 -16.13
N ARG A 75 9.62 0.16 -16.99
CA ARG A 75 9.48 0.10 -18.45
C ARG A 75 10.81 -0.26 -19.07
N GLU A 76 10.75 -1.04 -20.14
CA GLU A 76 11.89 -1.18 -21.02
C GLU A 76 12.07 0.09 -21.84
N GLU A 77 13.30 0.52 -22.01
CA GLU A 77 13.64 1.74 -22.73
C GLU A 77 14.91 1.51 -23.55
N SER A 78 14.96 2.14 -24.70
CA SER A 78 16.18 2.27 -25.48
C SER A 78 16.62 3.73 -25.47
N SER A 79 17.81 4.00 -24.99
CA SER A 79 18.35 5.34 -24.89
C SER A 79 19.74 5.42 -25.54
N SER A 80 20.03 6.54 -26.18
CA SER A 80 21.36 6.83 -26.70
C SER A 80 22.05 7.84 -25.78
N VAL A 81 23.14 7.42 -25.14
CA VAL A 81 23.94 8.27 -24.25
C VAL A 81 25.36 8.35 -24.82
N ARG A 82 25.78 9.56 -25.20
CA ARG A 82 27.09 9.82 -25.79
C ARG A 82 27.43 8.92 -27.01
N GLY A 83 26.44 8.66 -27.86
CA GLY A 83 26.63 7.83 -29.05
C GLY A 83 26.62 6.31 -28.81
N ALA A 84 26.51 5.87 -27.57
CA ALA A 84 26.31 4.46 -27.24
C ALA A 84 24.82 4.19 -26.97
N GLN A 85 24.28 3.21 -27.65
CA GLN A 85 22.91 2.73 -27.42
C GLN A 85 22.90 1.86 -26.16
N ARG A 86 21.97 2.15 -25.28
CA ARG A 86 21.69 1.37 -24.07
C ARG A 86 20.24 0.91 -24.08
N ASP A 87 20.07 -0.37 -23.95
CA ASP A 87 18.75 -0.99 -23.83
C ASP A 87 18.56 -1.48 -22.41
N THR A 88 17.45 -1.09 -21.79
CA THR A 88 17.01 -1.64 -20.50
C THR A 88 15.97 -2.73 -20.76
N ARG A 89 16.14 -3.89 -20.13
CA ARG A 89 15.27 -5.05 -20.31
C ARG A 89 14.93 -5.69 -18.95
N PHE A 90 13.75 -6.29 -18.88
CA PHE A 90 13.38 -7.14 -17.75
C PHE A 90 14.21 -8.43 -17.77
N ALA A 91 14.75 -8.80 -16.62
CA ALA A 91 15.53 -10.03 -16.48
C ALA A 91 15.59 -10.48 -15.01
N ASN A 92 15.80 -11.77 -14.81
CA ASN A 92 16.21 -12.29 -13.53
C ASN A 92 17.71 -12.03 -13.34
N ILE A 93 18.02 -10.93 -12.69
CA ILE A 93 19.39 -10.39 -12.54
C ILE A 93 20.36 -11.42 -11.94
N GLN A 94 19.89 -12.24 -11.02
CA GLN A 94 20.72 -13.26 -10.38
C GLN A 94 21.09 -14.39 -11.32
N LYS A 95 20.15 -14.84 -12.17
CA LYS A 95 20.39 -15.91 -13.16
C LYS A 95 21.25 -15.43 -14.33
N GLU A 96 21.10 -14.18 -14.74
CA GLU A 96 21.83 -13.58 -15.86
C GLU A 96 23.29 -13.22 -15.50
N GLY A 97 23.70 -13.33 -14.25
CA GLY A 97 25.04 -12.96 -13.84
C GLY A 97 25.37 -11.49 -14.04
N ALA A 98 24.41 -10.61 -13.84
CA ALA A 98 24.57 -9.19 -14.01
C ALA A 98 25.61 -8.58 -13.05
N ILE A 99 26.31 -7.55 -13.52
CA ILE A 99 27.23 -6.78 -12.69
C ILE A 99 26.52 -5.66 -11.94
N GLY A 100 27.11 -5.22 -10.83
CA GLY A 100 26.57 -4.09 -10.06
C GLY A 100 25.37 -4.44 -9.19
N ILE A 101 25.20 -5.71 -8.87
CA ILE A 101 24.18 -6.18 -7.90
C ILE A 101 24.38 -5.42 -6.58
N LYS A 102 23.29 -4.88 -6.05
CA LYS A 102 23.33 -4.11 -4.80
C LYS A 102 23.48 -5.04 -3.61
N PRO A 103 24.55 -4.92 -2.81
CA PRO A 103 24.74 -5.76 -1.63
C PRO A 103 23.63 -5.52 -0.60
N GLY A 104 23.20 -6.59 0.05
CA GLY A 104 22.16 -6.54 1.08
C GLY A 104 20.72 -6.56 0.58
N TYR A 105 20.52 -6.68 -0.74
CA TYR A 105 19.19 -6.90 -1.33
C TYR A 105 19.03 -8.36 -1.77
N ASP A 106 17.79 -8.85 -1.67
CA ASP A 106 17.42 -10.21 -2.02
C ASP A 106 16.71 -10.26 -3.38
N TYR A 107 17.34 -10.94 -4.34
CA TYR A 107 16.87 -11.15 -5.71
C TYR A 107 16.23 -12.52 -5.90
N SER A 108 16.23 -13.39 -4.90
CA SER A 108 15.84 -14.79 -5.02
C SER A 108 14.34 -15.00 -5.33
N HIS A 109 13.52 -14.00 -5.05
CA HIS A 109 12.08 -14.05 -5.25
C HIS A 109 11.62 -13.64 -6.65
N LEU A 110 12.54 -13.25 -7.54
CA LEU A 110 12.23 -12.90 -8.92
C LEU A 110 11.93 -14.16 -9.75
N ASP A 111 10.91 -14.06 -10.61
CA ASP A 111 10.58 -15.08 -11.60
C ASP A 111 11.53 -15.02 -12.82
N GLU A 112 11.23 -15.81 -13.86
CA GLU A 112 12.04 -15.84 -15.08
C GLU A 112 11.96 -14.54 -15.88
N HIS A 113 10.91 -13.77 -15.70
CA HIS A 113 10.70 -12.49 -16.37
C HIS A 113 11.20 -11.28 -15.56
N GLY A 114 11.76 -11.54 -14.38
CA GLY A 114 12.26 -10.48 -13.49
C GLY A 114 11.20 -9.84 -12.60
N LEU A 115 9.99 -10.35 -12.51
CA LEU A 115 8.99 -9.87 -11.56
C LEU A 115 9.03 -10.70 -10.27
N ILE A 116 8.79 -10.05 -9.15
CA ILE A 116 8.67 -10.75 -7.87
C ILE A 116 7.41 -11.63 -7.88
N ARG A 117 7.51 -12.83 -7.31
CA ARG A 117 6.40 -13.79 -7.27
C ARG A 117 5.26 -13.30 -6.40
N GLU A 118 4.03 -13.57 -6.87
CA GLU A 118 2.81 -13.27 -6.12
C GLU A 118 2.79 -13.98 -4.76
N ASN A 119 2.13 -13.39 -3.78
CA ASN A 119 2.06 -13.83 -2.38
C ASN A 119 3.40 -13.89 -1.62
N THR A 120 4.45 -13.29 -2.16
CA THR A 120 5.69 -13.11 -1.42
C THR A 120 5.49 -12.04 -0.35
N GLU A 121 5.85 -12.38 0.89
CA GLU A 121 5.88 -11.39 1.98
C GLU A 121 7.00 -10.37 1.71
N MET A 122 6.65 -9.10 1.78
CA MET A 122 7.55 -8.00 1.48
C MET A 122 8.29 -7.49 2.70
N ASP A 123 9.53 -7.12 2.46
CA ASP A 123 10.32 -6.26 3.32
C ASP A 123 11.06 -5.22 2.45
N ASP A 124 11.81 -4.33 3.06
CA ASP A 124 12.54 -3.28 2.36
C ASP A 124 13.84 -3.75 1.67
N LYS A 125 14.12 -5.06 1.65
CA LYS A 125 15.31 -5.68 1.05
C LYS A 125 15.00 -6.56 -0.16
N LYS A 126 13.77 -7.00 -0.34
CA LYS A 126 13.38 -7.86 -1.46
C LYS A 126 13.17 -7.04 -2.73
N VAL A 127 13.91 -7.36 -3.76
CA VAL A 127 13.81 -6.68 -5.07
C VAL A 127 12.45 -6.93 -5.70
N VAL A 128 11.81 -5.87 -6.16
CA VAL A 128 10.44 -5.93 -6.70
C VAL A 128 10.43 -6.26 -8.19
N ILE A 129 11.27 -5.57 -8.97
CA ILE A 129 11.36 -5.79 -10.42
C ILE A 129 12.83 -5.85 -10.82
N GLY A 130 13.24 -6.97 -11.40
CA GLY A 130 14.57 -7.16 -11.96
C GLY A 130 14.66 -6.52 -13.34
N MET A 131 15.59 -5.62 -13.50
CA MET A 131 15.92 -4.98 -14.77
C MET A 131 17.41 -4.89 -14.97
N GLY A 132 17.84 -5.09 -16.19
CA GLY A 132 19.23 -4.93 -16.57
C GLY A 132 19.41 -3.96 -17.73
N SER A 133 20.50 -3.23 -17.72
CA SER A 133 20.92 -2.38 -18.84
C SER A 133 22.07 -3.04 -19.57
N VAL A 134 21.95 -3.18 -20.90
CA VAL A 134 22.98 -3.72 -21.78
C VAL A 134 23.47 -2.58 -22.67
N SER A 135 24.79 -2.37 -22.71
CA SER A 135 25.42 -1.42 -23.65
C SER A 135 25.95 -2.17 -24.86
N ILE A 136 25.55 -1.75 -26.05
CA ILE A 136 25.88 -2.44 -27.30
C ILE A 136 27.35 -2.24 -27.69
N HIS A 137 28.02 -1.22 -27.19
CA HIS A 137 29.35 -0.83 -27.71
C HIS A 137 30.52 -0.88 -26.70
N ASN A 138 30.31 -0.90 -25.38
CA ASN A 138 31.42 -0.68 -24.44
C ASN A 138 31.72 -1.77 -23.40
N ASP A 139 30.80 -2.69 -23.13
CA ASP A 139 30.96 -3.62 -21.98
C ASP A 139 30.91 -5.11 -22.38
N GLY A 140 31.22 -5.45 -23.64
CA GLY A 140 31.21 -6.85 -24.09
C GLY A 140 29.87 -7.55 -23.95
N GLY A 141 28.75 -6.80 -23.90
CA GLY A 141 27.40 -7.33 -23.74
C GLY A 141 27.00 -7.69 -22.30
N GLN A 142 27.81 -7.31 -21.31
CA GLN A 142 27.52 -7.62 -19.92
C GLN A 142 26.37 -6.76 -19.38
N MET A 143 25.38 -7.40 -18.75
CA MET A 143 24.22 -6.74 -18.17
C MET A 143 24.59 -6.05 -16.86
N ARG A 144 24.11 -4.82 -16.67
CA ARG A 144 24.25 -4.08 -15.42
C ARG A 144 22.92 -3.96 -14.70
N ASP A 145 22.91 -4.19 -13.39
CA ASP A 145 21.71 -4.12 -12.56
C ASP A 145 21.09 -2.71 -12.53
N MET A 146 19.82 -2.65 -12.90
CA MET A 146 18.94 -1.47 -12.86
C MET A 146 17.62 -1.76 -12.15
N SER A 147 17.60 -2.80 -11.32
CA SER A 147 16.39 -3.30 -10.67
C SER A 147 15.70 -2.26 -9.79
N VAL A 148 14.38 -2.36 -9.74
CA VAL A 148 13.53 -1.53 -8.88
C VAL A 148 13.52 -2.11 -7.47
N MET A 149 13.98 -1.30 -6.54
CA MET A 149 14.01 -1.63 -5.12
C MET A 149 12.72 -1.19 -4.43
N PRO A 150 12.31 -1.85 -3.34
CA PRO A 150 11.19 -1.39 -2.56
C PRO A 150 11.50 -0.06 -1.88
N LYS A 151 10.45 0.68 -1.56
CA LYS A 151 10.58 1.86 -0.71
C LYS A 151 10.97 1.44 0.71
N LYS A 152 11.70 2.30 1.41
CA LYS A 152 12.06 2.06 2.80
C LYS A 152 10.80 1.86 3.65
N GLY A 153 10.80 0.79 4.44
CA GLY A 153 9.66 0.44 5.29
C GLY A 153 8.50 -0.23 4.55
N GLN A 154 8.72 -0.72 3.32
CA GLN A 154 7.70 -1.49 2.59
C GLN A 154 7.41 -2.79 3.33
N LEU A 155 6.14 -3.00 3.66
CA LEU A 155 5.59 -4.21 4.26
C LEU A 155 4.46 -4.78 3.39
N GLY A 156 3.88 -5.89 3.82
CA GLY A 156 2.74 -6.52 3.17
C GLY A 156 3.12 -7.67 2.27
N PHE A 157 2.29 -7.95 1.28
CA PHE A 157 2.44 -9.08 0.36
C PHE A 157 2.31 -8.61 -1.08
N VAL A 158 3.01 -9.28 -1.98
CA VAL A 158 2.81 -9.09 -3.41
C VAL A 158 1.41 -9.58 -3.78
N ASP A 159 0.54 -8.66 -4.18
CA ASP A 159 -0.83 -8.98 -4.55
C ASP A 159 -0.92 -9.49 -5.97
N LYS A 160 -0.34 -8.76 -6.91
CA LYS A 160 -0.31 -9.14 -8.32
C LYS A 160 0.94 -8.61 -9.02
N ALA A 161 1.51 -9.44 -9.88
CA ALA A 161 2.62 -9.09 -10.75
C ALA A 161 2.27 -9.46 -12.20
N PHE A 162 2.40 -8.52 -13.12
CA PHE A 162 2.10 -8.76 -14.52
C PHE A 162 2.91 -7.87 -15.44
N MET A 163 3.02 -8.30 -16.67
CA MET A 163 3.71 -7.61 -17.74
C MET A 163 2.72 -7.26 -18.85
N THR A 164 2.85 -6.07 -19.40
CA THR A 164 2.05 -5.58 -20.52
C THR A 164 2.94 -4.87 -21.54
N GLU A 165 2.41 -4.61 -22.72
CA GLU A 165 3.11 -3.85 -23.76
C GLU A 165 2.63 -2.41 -23.79
N GLY A 166 3.58 -1.48 -23.96
CA GLY A 166 3.31 -0.07 -24.21
C GLY A 166 3.09 0.21 -25.70
N GLU A 167 2.69 1.44 -26.01
CA GLU A 167 2.41 1.90 -27.38
C GLU A 167 3.62 1.75 -28.35
N THR A 168 4.84 1.74 -27.82
CA THR A 168 6.09 1.66 -28.58
C THR A 168 6.63 0.23 -28.70
N GLY A 169 5.87 -0.78 -28.29
CA GLY A 169 6.31 -2.19 -28.29
C GLY A 169 7.25 -2.57 -27.14
N PHE A 170 7.63 -1.63 -26.28
CA PHE A 170 8.39 -1.93 -25.06
C PHE A 170 7.49 -2.48 -23.96
N ARG A 171 8.00 -3.44 -23.20
CA ARG A 171 7.27 -4.05 -22.11
C ARG A 171 7.21 -3.13 -20.90
N ILE A 172 6.11 -3.23 -20.20
CA ILE A 172 5.87 -2.54 -18.93
C ILE A 172 5.58 -3.60 -17.88
N GLY A 173 6.40 -3.65 -16.83
CA GLY A 173 6.18 -4.53 -15.68
C GLY A 173 5.52 -3.76 -14.55
N LYS A 174 4.48 -4.34 -13.97
CA LYS A 174 3.74 -3.78 -12.84
C LYS A 174 3.63 -4.80 -11.72
N VAL A 175 3.92 -4.36 -10.50
CA VAL A 175 3.81 -5.16 -9.28
C VAL A 175 2.99 -4.39 -8.27
N ARG A 176 1.84 -4.94 -7.88
CA ARG A 176 0.96 -4.38 -6.87
C ARG A 176 1.22 -5.08 -5.54
N ILE A 177 1.43 -4.28 -4.50
CA ILE A 177 1.65 -4.75 -3.13
C ILE A 177 0.45 -4.34 -2.30
N ARG A 178 -0.10 -5.27 -1.51
CA ARG A 178 -1.15 -5.02 -0.53
C ARG A 178 -0.57 -5.02 0.87
N GLU A 179 -1.00 -4.07 1.66
CA GLU A 179 -0.65 -3.95 3.06
C GLU A 179 -1.91 -3.75 3.88
N GLU A 180 -2.12 -4.59 4.88
CA GLU A 180 -3.23 -4.42 5.82
C GLU A 180 -2.84 -3.42 6.89
N ARG A 181 -3.67 -2.42 7.12
CA ARG A 181 -3.44 -1.35 8.11
C ARG A 181 -4.56 -1.31 9.12
N PHE A 182 -4.15 -1.18 10.37
CA PHE A 182 -5.02 -0.94 11.50
C PHE A 182 -4.92 0.51 11.93
N PRO A 183 -6.00 1.11 12.47
CA PRO A 183 -5.90 2.41 13.10
C PRO A 183 -4.82 2.44 14.19
N SER A 184 -4.04 3.50 14.19
CA SER A 184 -2.96 3.71 15.15
C SER A 184 -2.99 5.13 15.71
N ILE A 185 -2.29 5.34 16.83
CA ILE A 185 -2.16 6.67 17.42
C ILE A 185 -1.55 7.62 16.40
N GLY A 186 -2.17 8.79 16.24
CA GLY A 186 -1.76 9.79 15.25
C GLY A 186 -2.54 9.75 13.93
N ASP A 187 -3.32 8.71 13.67
CA ASP A 187 -4.19 8.65 12.50
C ASP A 187 -5.35 9.64 12.63
N LYS A 188 -5.75 10.21 11.51
CA LYS A 188 -6.83 11.19 11.44
C LYS A 188 -8.13 10.56 10.99
N PHE A 189 -9.20 10.92 11.70
CA PHE A 189 -10.57 10.48 11.42
C PHE A 189 -11.49 11.68 11.36
N CYS A 190 -12.59 11.55 10.66
CA CYS A 190 -13.62 12.58 10.66
C CYS A 190 -15.02 11.98 10.48
N SER A 191 -16.03 12.70 10.95
CA SER A 191 -17.40 12.45 10.58
C SER A 191 -17.66 12.94 9.15
N ARG A 192 -18.80 12.61 8.58
CA ARG A 192 -19.21 13.13 7.26
C ARG A 192 -19.47 14.65 7.27
N CYS A 193 -19.69 15.22 8.43
CA CYS A 193 -19.84 16.68 8.62
C CYS A 193 -18.48 17.41 8.70
N GLY A 194 -17.36 16.68 8.63
CA GLY A 194 -16.02 17.26 8.68
C GLY A 194 -15.48 17.52 10.08
N GLN A 195 -16.10 16.97 11.12
CA GLN A 195 -15.59 17.02 12.49
C GLN A 195 -14.37 16.10 12.61
N LYS A 196 -13.22 16.61 12.26
CA LYS A 196 -11.94 15.86 12.28
C LYS A 196 -11.41 15.68 13.68
N GLY A 197 -10.70 14.58 13.90
CA GLY A 197 -9.98 14.29 15.13
C GLY A 197 -8.80 13.37 14.87
N THR A 198 -7.82 13.43 15.74
CA THR A 198 -6.63 12.58 15.69
C THR A 198 -6.73 11.53 16.80
N CYS A 199 -6.41 10.28 16.49
CA CYS A 199 -6.33 9.23 17.51
C CYS A 199 -5.25 9.57 18.55
N GLY A 200 -5.68 9.85 19.77
CA GLY A 200 -4.78 10.19 20.88
C GLY A 200 -4.37 9.00 21.73
N LEU A 201 -5.26 8.02 21.86
CA LEU A 201 -4.99 6.82 22.64
C LEU A 201 -5.93 5.69 22.18
N ILE A 202 -5.43 4.44 22.25
CA ILE A 202 -6.22 3.23 22.10
C ILE A 202 -6.35 2.59 23.48
N ILE A 203 -7.58 2.45 23.96
CA ILE A 203 -7.88 1.99 25.32
C ILE A 203 -8.32 0.54 25.29
N PRO A 204 -7.80 -0.33 26.16
CA PRO A 204 -8.30 -1.69 26.31
C PRO A 204 -9.81 -1.71 26.58
N GLU A 205 -10.54 -2.62 26.00
CA GLU A 205 -12.01 -2.68 26.10
C GLU A 205 -12.51 -2.74 27.53
N LYS A 206 -11.78 -3.40 28.42
CA LYS A 206 -12.10 -3.49 29.86
C LYS A 206 -12.10 -2.13 30.57
N ASP A 207 -11.30 -1.20 30.08
CA ASP A 207 -11.11 0.14 30.68
C ASP A 207 -11.99 1.22 30.01
N MET A 208 -12.79 0.82 29.02
CA MET A 208 -13.75 1.71 28.35
C MET A 208 -14.96 2.00 29.26
N PRO A 209 -15.53 3.22 29.17
CA PRO A 209 -16.79 3.51 29.82
C PRO A 209 -17.90 2.63 29.26
N PHE A 210 -18.98 2.46 29.98
CA PHE A 210 -20.14 1.67 29.55
C PHE A 210 -21.45 2.26 30.05
N THR A 211 -22.52 2.03 29.32
CA THR A 211 -23.88 2.38 29.74
C THR A 211 -24.42 1.38 30.76
N LYS A 212 -25.56 1.73 31.38
CA LYS A 212 -26.27 0.80 32.29
C LYS A 212 -26.62 -0.54 31.63
N ASP A 213 -26.77 -0.55 30.30
CA ASP A 213 -27.10 -1.75 29.52
C ASP A 213 -25.83 -2.50 29.04
N GLY A 214 -24.63 -2.06 29.48
CA GLY A 214 -23.36 -2.69 29.16
C GLY A 214 -22.75 -2.32 27.80
N ILE A 215 -23.32 -1.34 27.09
CA ILE A 215 -22.81 -0.90 25.79
C ILE A 215 -21.54 -0.06 26.00
N ARG A 216 -20.46 -0.44 25.35
CA ARG A 216 -19.23 0.31 25.30
C ARG A 216 -19.11 1.11 24.00
N PRO A 217 -18.62 2.34 24.05
CA PRO A 217 -18.35 3.12 22.83
C PRO A 217 -17.16 2.55 22.05
N ASP A 218 -17.15 2.85 20.76
CA ASP A 218 -16.09 2.47 19.80
C ASP A 218 -14.97 3.51 19.78
#